data_a4abfb0d24ca5e40280fad876138c148
#
_entry.id   a4abfb0d24ca5e40280fad876138c148
#
_cell.length_a   1.000
_cell.length_b   1.000
_cell.length_c   1.000
_cell.angle_alpha   90.00
_cell.angle_beta   90.00
_cell.angle_gamma   90.00
#
_symmetry.space_group_name_H-M   'P 1'
#
loop_
_entity.id
_entity.type
_entity.pdbx_description
1 polymer ?
#
loop_
_entity_poly.entity_id
_entity_poly.type
_entity_poly.pdbx_seq_one_letter_code
_entity_poly.pdbx_strand_id
1 'polypeptide(L)'
;MTTQGLLSGRTVWIVFAAYFLFLIAIARYTTWKEKRDAGRVDLQGGRFKWPVMVMTYIASCMSVWVFFAGPGAYYRYGLGYFFSEMCIYSMFPIICYFTMTKVWLVNQQKHFTTPADFFFCRYKSKALTVIIDLVYIVCAVPFISAVLVAGGRAAEVATGGAVSSETFTLICGIIMTVFVMLGGVKSTALAD
;
A
#
# COMPACT_ATOMS: atom_id res chain seq x y z
N MET A 1 29.21 -21.75 6.72
CA MET A 1 28.72 -21.68 5.33
C MET A 1 28.58 -20.19 5.00
N THR A 2 29.52 -19.65 4.26
CA THR A 2 29.45 -18.30 3.75
C THR A 2 28.32 -18.26 2.71
N THR A 3 27.17 -17.72 3.09
CA THR A 3 26.11 -17.40 2.15
C THR A 3 26.66 -16.31 1.21
N GLN A 4 27.24 -16.73 0.08
CA GLN A 4 27.45 -15.78 -1.01
C GLN A 4 26.06 -15.25 -1.38
N GLY A 5 25.83 -13.98 -1.18
CA GLY A 5 24.56 -13.35 -1.56
C GLY A 5 24.32 -13.60 -3.05
N LEU A 6 23.07 -13.94 -3.38
CA LEU A 6 22.63 -14.21 -4.76
C LEU A 6 22.87 -12.98 -5.67
N LEU A 7 22.95 -11.80 -5.10
CA LEU A 7 23.11 -10.53 -5.81
C LEU A 7 24.24 -9.69 -5.19
N SER A 8 25.02 -9.03 -6.04
CA SER A 8 25.96 -8.02 -5.58
C SER A 8 25.20 -6.82 -4.99
N GLY A 9 25.68 -6.26 -3.89
CA GLY A 9 25.09 -5.05 -3.30
C GLY A 9 24.96 -3.89 -4.31
N ARG A 10 25.91 -3.75 -5.24
CA ARG A 10 25.83 -2.76 -6.32
C ARG A 10 24.64 -3.01 -7.26
N THR A 11 24.40 -4.26 -7.63
CA THR A 11 23.27 -4.64 -8.49
C THR A 11 21.95 -4.28 -7.87
N VAL A 12 21.77 -4.55 -6.55
CA VAL A 12 20.55 -4.20 -5.83
C VAL A 12 20.31 -2.70 -5.83
N TRP A 13 21.34 -1.89 -5.54
CA TRP A 13 21.21 -0.42 -5.56
C TRP A 13 20.92 0.13 -6.96
N ILE A 14 21.49 -0.46 -8.02
CA ILE A 14 21.21 -0.03 -9.41
C ILE A 14 19.75 -0.33 -9.78
N VAL A 15 19.28 -1.54 -9.52
CA VAL A 15 17.88 -1.93 -9.80
C VAL A 15 16.91 -1.07 -8.99
N PHE A 16 17.25 -0.81 -7.74
CA PHE A 16 16.45 0.02 -6.85
C PHE A 16 16.38 1.47 -7.33
N ALA A 17 17.52 2.06 -7.70
CA ALA A 17 17.58 3.40 -8.26
C ALA A 17 16.80 3.51 -9.58
N ALA A 18 16.92 2.53 -10.48
CA ALA A 18 16.18 2.48 -11.73
C ALA A 18 14.66 2.42 -11.49
N TYR A 19 14.23 1.58 -10.54
CA TYR A 19 12.83 1.48 -10.16
C TYR A 19 12.28 2.80 -9.58
N PHE A 20 13.04 3.46 -8.69
CA PHE A 20 12.62 4.75 -8.14
C PHE A 20 12.60 5.87 -9.16
N LEU A 21 13.55 5.91 -10.07
CA LEU A 21 13.52 6.88 -11.19
C LEU A 21 12.26 6.67 -12.04
N PHE A 22 11.88 5.43 -12.28
CA PHE A 22 10.64 5.09 -12.97
C PHE A 22 9.41 5.58 -12.21
N LEU A 23 9.34 5.35 -10.88
CA LEU A 23 8.25 5.85 -10.04
C LEU A 23 8.16 7.38 -10.05
N ILE A 24 9.29 8.07 -9.92
CA ILE A 24 9.33 9.54 -9.99
C ILE A 24 8.88 10.04 -11.37
N ALA A 25 9.25 9.36 -12.44
CA ALA A 25 8.79 9.70 -13.79
C ALA A 25 7.27 9.57 -13.92
N ILE A 26 6.68 8.49 -13.39
CA ILE A 26 5.21 8.31 -13.31
C ILE A 26 4.58 9.45 -12.51
N ALA A 27 5.11 9.77 -11.33
CA ALA A 27 4.58 10.83 -10.48
C ALA A 27 4.58 12.18 -11.21
N ARG A 28 5.70 12.54 -11.85
CA ARG A 28 5.79 13.79 -12.62
C ARG A 28 4.87 13.80 -13.83
N TYR A 29 4.79 12.70 -14.57
CA TYR A 29 3.87 12.57 -15.70
C TYR A 29 2.42 12.77 -15.29
N THR A 30 2.01 12.14 -14.21
CA THR A 30 0.64 12.23 -13.67
C THR A 30 0.33 13.65 -13.22
N THR A 31 1.22 14.26 -12.44
CA THR A 31 1.07 15.64 -11.96
C THR A 31 1.08 16.66 -13.11
N TRP A 32 1.90 16.45 -14.13
CA TRP A 32 1.93 17.32 -15.32
C TRP A 32 0.62 17.21 -16.11
N LYS A 33 0.10 16.01 -16.28
CA LYS A 33 -1.18 15.76 -16.95
C LYS A 33 -2.36 16.38 -16.19
N GLU A 34 -2.38 16.28 -14.87
CA GLU A 34 -3.39 16.90 -14.03
C GLU A 34 -3.37 18.43 -14.12
N LYS A 35 -2.20 19.05 -14.14
CA LYS A 35 -2.05 20.50 -14.34
C LYS A 35 -2.54 20.96 -15.71
N ARG A 36 -2.39 20.11 -16.73
CA ARG A 36 -2.84 20.41 -18.09
C ARG A 36 -4.34 20.26 -18.25
N ASP A 37 -4.95 19.31 -17.56
CA ASP A 37 -6.41 19.11 -17.52
C ASP A 37 -7.08 20.02 -16.47
N ALA A 38 -6.47 21.17 -16.18
CA ALA A 38 -6.80 22.12 -15.14
C ALA A 38 -8.28 22.49 -15.11
N GLY A 39 -8.98 22.02 -14.09
CA GLY A 39 -10.37 22.40 -13.78
C GLY A 39 -11.09 21.47 -12.81
N ARG A 40 -10.59 20.24 -12.61
CA ARG A 40 -11.20 19.30 -11.66
C ARG A 40 -10.12 18.55 -10.90
N VAL A 41 -9.64 19.16 -9.83
CA VAL A 41 -8.98 18.41 -8.76
C VAL A 41 -10.09 17.65 -8.03
N ASP A 42 -10.52 16.54 -8.62
CA ASP A 42 -11.31 15.56 -7.90
C ASP A 42 -10.39 14.82 -6.94
N LEU A 43 -10.29 15.31 -5.71
CA LEU A 43 -9.77 14.58 -4.56
C LEU A 43 -10.52 13.23 -4.36
N GLN A 44 -11.68 13.11 -4.97
CA GLN A 44 -12.52 11.92 -5.01
C GLN A 44 -12.08 10.91 -6.08
N GLY A 45 -10.77 10.73 -6.31
CA GLY A 45 -10.26 9.68 -7.19
C GLY A 45 -11.03 9.62 -8.50
N GLY A 46 -10.91 10.69 -9.33
CA GLY A 46 -11.71 10.80 -10.54
C GLY A 46 -11.65 9.51 -11.34
N ARG A 47 -12.77 9.04 -11.77
CA ARG A 47 -13.14 7.85 -12.52
C ARG A 47 -11.95 7.06 -13.07
N PHE A 48 -11.31 6.25 -12.21
CA PHE A 48 -10.40 5.23 -12.69
C PHE A 48 -11.16 4.25 -13.57
N LYS A 49 -10.57 3.90 -14.70
CA LYS A 49 -11.10 2.80 -15.50
C LYS A 49 -11.05 1.52 -14.67
N TRP A 50 -12.06 0.69 -14.77
CA TRP A 50 -12.17 -0.55 -14.00
C TRP A 50 -10.90 -1.43 -14.00
N PRO A 51 -10.09 -1.54 -15.11
CA PRO A 51 -8.87 -2.35 -15.06
C PRO A 51 -7.82 -1.78 -14.11
N VAL A 52 -7.70 -0.44 -14.03
CA VAL A 52 -6.77 0.22 -13.10
C VAL A 52 -7.19 -0.05 -11.66
N MET A 53 -8.47 0.05 -11.34
CA MET A 53 -8.98 -0.26 -9.99
C MET A 53 -8.70 -1.72 -9.59
N VAL A 54 -8.89 -2.66 -10.52
CA VAL A 54 -8.61 -4.09 -10.26
C VAL A 54 -7.12 -4.31 -10.02
N MET A 55 -6.24 -3.71 -10.84
CA MET A 55 -4.79 -3.86 -10.68
C MET A 55 -4.29 -3.23 -9.38
N THR A 56 -4.74 -2.03 -9.05
CA THR A 56 -4.42 -1.37 -7.76
C THR A 56 -4.90 -2.20 -6.57
N TYR A 57 -6.09 -2.80 -6.66
CA TYR A 57 -6.59 -3.68 -5.60
C TYR A 57 -5.73 -4.94 -5.45
N ILE A 58 -5.36 -5.59 -6.57
CA ILE A 58 -4.47 -6.76 -6.55
C ILE A 58 -3.11 -6.38 -5.95
N ALA A 59 -2.51 -5.28 -6.41
CA ALA A 59 -1.22 -4.80 -5.90
C ALA A 59 -1.28 -4.49 -4.40
N SER A 60 -2.36 -3.86 -3.93
CA SER A 60 -2.56 -3.58 -2.50
C SER A 60 -2.68 -4.85 -1.65
N CYS A 61 -3.21 -5.94 -2.22
CA CYS A 61 -3.27 -7.26 -1.56
C CYS A 61 -1.92 -8.00 -1.60
N MET A 62 -1.10 -7.79 -2.66
CA MET A 62 0.20 -8.43 -2.86
C MET A 62 1.31 -7.66 -2.13
N SER A 63 1.28 -7.71 -0.80
CA SER A 63 2.27 -7.06 0.06
C SER A 63 3.48 -7.96 0.33
N VAL A 64 4.49 -7.40 0.98
CA VAL A 64 5.66 -8.12 1.51
C VAL A 64 5.25 -9.31 2.39
N TRP A 65 4.09 -9.24 3.05
CA TRP A 65 3.52 -10.35 3.80
C TRP A 65 3.36 -11.61 2.95
N VAL A 66 2.74 -11.48 1.78
CA VAL A 66 2.47 -12.61 0.89
C VAL A 66 3.76 -13.28 0.40
N PHE A 67 4.81 -12.48 0.12
CA PHE A 67 6.05 -13.01 -0.45
C PHE A 67 7.04 -13.55 0.58
N PHE A 68 7.10 -12.98 1.77
CA PHE A 68 8.13 -13.30 2.75
C PHE A 68 7.58 -13.79 4.08
N ALA A 69 6.66 -13.05 4.69
CA ALA A 69 6.18 -13.39 6.03
C ALA A 69 5.20 -14.56 6.01
N GLY A 70 4.29 -14.62 5.02
CA GLY A 70 3.31 -15.70 4.87
C GLY A 70 3.97 -17.07 4.70
N PRO A 71 4.84 -17.27 3.69
CA PRO A 71 5.57 -18.53 3.52
C PRO A 71 6.36 -18.94 4.76
N GLY A 72 7.03 -18.00 5.44
CA GLY A 72 7.71 -18.25 6.70
C GLY A 72 6.78 -18.70 7.83
N ALA A 73 5.60 -18.10 7.92
CA ALA A 73 4.58 -18.49 8.89
C ALA A 73 4.01 -19.89 8.59
N TYR A 74 3.74 -20.21 7.31
CA TYR A 74 3.27 -21.52 6.89
C TYR A 74 4.31 -22.61 7.20
N TYR A 75 5.59 -22.32 6.97
CA TYR A 75 6.66 -23.24 7.33
C TYR A 75 6.74 -23.48 8.84
N ARG A 76 6.53 -22.45 9.64
CA ARG A 76 6.66 -22.51 11.11
C ARG A 76 5.43 -23.10 11.80
N TYR A 77 4.23 -22.75 11.35
CA TYR A 77 2.96 -23.10 11.99
C TYR A 77 2.17 -24.18 11.26
N GLY A 78 2.63 -24.58 10.07
CA GLY A 78 2.04 -25.67 9.31
C GLY A 78 0.74 -25.34 8.58
N LEU A 79 0.13 -26.40 8.04
CA LEU A 79 -1.08 -26.31 7.20
C LEU A 79 -2.30 -25.72 7.92
N GLY A 80 -2.39 -25.88 9.24
CA GLY A 80 -3.50 -25.30 10.01
C GLY A 80 -3.57 -23.78 9.88
N TYR A 81 -2.42 -23.12 9.92
CA TYR A 81 -2.32 -21.67 9.71
C TYR A 81 -2.69 -21.27 8.27
N PHE A 82 -2.22 -22.01 7.28
CA PHE A 82 -2.57 -21.78 5.88
C PHE A 82 -4.10 -21.85 5.66
N PHE A 83 -4.77 -22.90 6.16
CA PHE A 83 -6.22 -23.01 6.03
C PHE A 83 -6.99 -21.90 6.75
N SER A 84 -6.53 -21.48 7.92
CA SER A 84 -7.11 -20.35 8.64
C SER A 84 -7.07 -19.07 7.81
N GLU A 85 -5.93 -18.80 7.19
CA GLU A 85 -5.76 -17.61 6.36
C GLU A 85 -6.57 -17.69 5.07
N MET A 86 -6.64 -18.86 4.43
CA MET A 86 -7.49 -19.08 3.26
C MET A 86 -8.97 -18.88 3.57
N CYS A 87 -9.45 -19.26 4.74
CA CYS A 87 -10.82 -18.98 5.18
C CYS A 87 -11.07 -17.47 5.27
N ILE A 88 -10.14 -16.70 5.84
CA ILE A 88 -10.27 -15.24 5.93
C ILE A 88 -10.32 -14.62 4.54
N TYR A 89 -9.38 -14.97 3.66
CA TYR A 89 -9.35 -14.43 2.29
C TYR A 89 -10.58 -14.80 1.45
N SER A 90 -11.17 -15.97 1.69
CA SER A 90 -12.40 -16.39 1.00
C SER A 90 -13.65 -15.68 1.51
N MET A 91 -13.72 -15.41 2.82
CA MET A 91 -14.84 -14.70 3.42
C MET A 91 -14.81 -13.20 3.14
N PHE A 92 -13.64 -12.60 3.00
CA PHE A 92 -13.47 -11.17 2.80
C PHE A 92 -14.23 -10.61 1.59
N PRO A 93 -14.15 -11.20 0.38
CA PRO A 93 -14.92 -10.72 -0.78
C PRO A 93 -16.44 -10.79 -0.56
N ILE A 94 -16.91 -11.83 0.13
CA ILE A 94 -18.34 -12.01 0.43
C ILE A 94 -18.82 -10.87 1.35
N ILE A 95 -18.10 -10.62 2.45
CA ILE A 95 -18.40 -9.53 3.37
C ILE A 95 -18.34 -8.18 2.65
N CYS A 96 -17.31 -7.96 1.83
CA CYS A 96 -17.17 -6.74 1.04
C CYS A 96 -18.35 -6.55 0.08
N TYR A 97 -18.80 -7.58 -0.59
CA TYR A 97 -19.95 -7.48 -1.50
C TYR A 97 -21.20 -6.96 -0.80
N PHE A 98 -21.52 -7.51 0.36
CA PHE A 98 -22.72 -7.09 1.10
C PHE A 98 -22.59 -5.73 1.80
N THR A 99 -21.41 -5.39 2.29
CA THR A 99 -21.19 -4.14 3.05
C THR A 99 -20.84 -2.98 2.14
N MET A 100 -19.88 -3.16 1.21
CA MET A 100 -19.38 -2.08 0.37
C MET A 100 -20.40 -1.62 -0.66
N THR A 101 -21.29 -2.49 -1.13
CA THR A 101 -22.40 -2.09 -1.99
C THR A 101 -23.29 -1.06 -1.31
N LYS A 102 -23.62 -1.26 -0.02
CA LYS A 102 -24.44 -0.32 0.77
C LYS A 102 -23.68 0.99 1.01
N VAL A 103 -22.41 0.91 1.36
CA VAL A 103 -21.56 2.10 1.55
C VAL A 103 -21.44 2.90 0.26
N TRP A 104 -21.27 2.23 -0.88
CA TRP A 104 -21.20 2.86 -2.19
C TRP A 104 -22.51 3.59 -2.55
N LEU A 105 -23.67 2.97 -2.33
CA LEU A 105 -24.97 3.62 -2.54
C LEU A 105 -25.15 4.89 -1.71
N VAL A 106 -24.73 4.85 -0.44
CA VAL A 106 -24.79 6.03 0.43
C VAL A 106 -23.79 7.08 -0.03
N ASN A 107 -22.60 6.68 -0.51
CA ASN A 107 -21.59 7.61 -1.03
C ASN A 107 -22.06 8.34 -2.30
N GLN A 108 -22.83 7.70 -3.16
CA GLN A 108 -23.44 8.36 -4.32
C GLN A 108 -24.34 9.54 -3.95
N GLN A 109 -24.95 9.49 -2.78
CA GLN A 109 -25.84 10.56 -2.29
C GLN A 109 -25.12 11.61 -1.46
N LYS A 110 -24.10 11.22 -0.69
CA LYS A 110 -23.49 12.06 0.36
C LYS A 110 -22.06 12.54 0.04
N HIS A 111 -21.41 11.94 -0.95
CA HIS A 111 -20.07 12.32 -1.43
C HIS A 111 -19.00 12.44 -0.33
N PHE A 112 -18.86 11.40 0.54
CA PHE A 112 -17.77 11.40 1.52
C PHE A 112 -16.45 10.98 0.89
N THR A 113 -15.38 11.56 1.40
CA THR A 113 -14.01 11.33 0.91
C THR A 113 -13.24 10.35 1.78
N THR A 114 -13.54 10.36 3.08
CA THR A 114 -12.84 9.51 4.06
C THR A 114 -13.80 8.56 4.77
N PRO A 115 -13.30 7.43 5.32
CA PRO A 115 -14.11 6.59 6.19
C PRO A 115 -14.70 7.36 7.40
N ALA A 116 -13.97 8.33 7.94
CA ALA A 116 -14.44 9.15 9.05
C ALA A 116 -15.63 10.02 8.67
N ASP A 117 -15.68 10.54 7.44
CA ASP A 117 -16.84 11.30 6.92
C ASP A 117 -18.11 10.45 6.88
N PHE A 118 -17.98 9.15 6.56
CA PHE A 118 -19.11 8.22 6.61
C PHE A 118 -19.74 8.15 8.01
N PHE A 119 -18.90 8.03 9.03
CA PHE A 119 -19.36 8.01 10.42
C PHE A 119 -19.92 9.36 10.86
N PHE A 120 -19.27 10.47 10.43
CA PHE A 120 -19.79 11.80 10.68
C PHE A 120 -21.17 12.01 10.07
N CYS A 121 -21.38 11.54 8.86
CA CYS A 121 -22.67 11.65 8.17
C CYS A 121 -23.78 10.91 8.93
N ARG A 122 -23.46 9.76 9.56
CA ARG A 122 -24.41 8.96 10.32
C ARG A 122 -24.69 9.47 11.73
N TYR A 123 -23.61 9.82 12.45
CA TYR A 123 -23.68 10.13 13.89
C TYR A 123 -23.62 11.63 14.19
N LYS A 124 -23.24 12.45 13.23
CA LYS A 124 -23.09 13.93 13.35
C LYS A 124 -22.23 14.37 14.53
N SER A 125 -21.28 13.54 14.95
CA SER A 125 -20.38 13.76 16.09
C SER A 125 -18.95 14.02 15.61
N LYS A 126 -18.44 15.23 15.81
CA LYS A 126 -17.04 15.58 15.51
C LYS A 126 -16.05 14.78 16.37
N ALA A 127 -16.38 14.54 17.63
CA ALA A 127 -15.52 13.76 18.53
C ALA A 127 -15.32 12.33 18.01
N LEU A 128 -16.39 11.67 17.55
CA LEU A 128 -16.32 10.34 16.95
C LEU A 128 -15.42 10.32 15.69
N THR A 129 -15.55 11.33 14.83
CA THR A 129 -14.72 11.46 13.63
C THR A 129 -13.24 11.53 13.98
N VAL A 130 -12.85 12.39 14.94
CA VAL A 130 -11.47 12.53 15.40
C VAL A 130 -10.94 11.23 16.00
N ILE A 131 -11.75 10.52 16.80
CA ILE A 131 -11.34 9.23 17.37
C ILE A 131 -11.09 8.21 16.29
N ILE A 132 -11.94 8.14 15.26
CA ILE A 132 -11.78 7.21 14.14
C ILE A 132 -10.50 7.53 13.37
N ASP A 133 -10.25 8.80 13.03
CA ASP A 133 -9.03 9.22 12.35
C ASP A 133 -7.77 8.88 13.16
N LEU A 134 -7.79 9.11 14.47
CA LEU A 134 -6.68 8.72 15.36
C LEU A 134 -6.45 7.21 15.36
N VAL A 135 -7.50 6.41 15.43
CA VAL A 135 -7.39 4.94 15.35
C VAL A 135 -6.75 4.52 14.03
N TYR A 136 -7.18 5.10 12.90
CA TYR A 136 -6.56 4.80 11.61
C TYR A 136 -5.07 5.14 11.57
N ILE A 137 -4.67 6.31 12.08
CA ILE A 137 -3.26 6.72 12.15
C ILE A 137 -2.46 5.75 13.03
N VAL A 138 -2.94 5.46 14.24
CA VAL A 138 -2.27 4.54 15.18
C VAL A 138 -2.12 3.14 14.60
N CYS A 139 -3.08 2.67 13.82
CA CYS A 139 -3.00 1.35 13.16
C CYS A 139 -2.10 1.38 11.91
N ALA A 140 -2.11 2.48 11.14
CA ALA A 140 -1.34 2.58 9.91
C ALA A 140 0.17 2.63 10.16
N VAL A 141 0.64 3.33 11.19
CA VAL A 141 2.07 3.49 11.47
C VAL A 141 2.78 2.16 11.71
N PRO A 142 2.34 1.27 12.61
CA PRO A 142 2.95 -0.05 12.80
C PRO A 142 2.89 -0.92 11.53
N PHE A 143 1.79 -0.86 10.79
CA PHE A 143 1.63 -1.62 9.55
C PHE A 143 2.66 -1.20 8.48
N ILE A 144 2.78 0.10 8.22
CA ILE A 144 3.78 0.64 7.27
C ILE A 144 5.19 0.28 7.72
N SER A 145 5.50 0.44 9.01
CA SER A 145 6.80 0.10 9.57
C SER A 145 7.14 -1.38 9.38
N ALA A 146 6.19 -2.27 9.62
CA ALA A 146 6.38 -3.71 9.45
C ALA A 146 6.70 -4.07 7.98
N VAL A 147 5.98 -3.47 7.03
CA VAL A 147 6.20 -3.69 5.59
C VAL A 147 7.59 -3.19 5.16
N LEU A 148 7.99 -2.00 5.60
CA LEU A 148 9.30 -1.42 5.28
C LEU A 148 10.45 -2.25 5.86
N VAL A 149 10.36 -2.66 7.12
CA VAL A 149 11.37 -3.50 7.79
C VAL A 149 11.47 -4.88 7.13
N ALA A 150 10.35 -5.48 6.75
CA ALA A 150 10.36 -6.77 6.05
C ALA A 150 11.04 -6.66 4.68
N GLY A 151 10.80 -5.58 3.92
CA GLY A 151 11.50 -5.27 2.67
C GLY A 151 13.01 -5.09 2.88
N GLY A 152 13.42 -4.36 3.92
CA GLY A 152 14.82 -4.17 4.30
C GLY A 152 15.53 -5.49 4.62
N ARG A 153 14.89 -6.36 5.40
CA ARG A 153 15.44 -7.70 5.71
C ARG A 153 15.55 -8.59 4.48
N ALA A 154 14.58 -8.52 3.59
CA ALA A 154 14.64 -9.26 2.33
C ALA A 154 15.85 -8.82 1.47
N ALA A 155 16.10 -7.52 1.38
CA ALA A 155 17.27 -6.96 0.68
C ALA A 155 18.59 -7.39 1.33
N GLU A 156 18.69 -7.39 2.66
CA GLU A 156 19.86 -7.84 3.42
C GLU A 156 20.16 -9.30 3.14
N VAL A 157 19.15 -10.18 3.21
CA VAL A 157 19.30 -11.61 2.94
C VAL A 157 19.69 -11.85 1.47
N ALA A 158 19.05 -11.17 0.52
CA ALA A 158 19.35 -11.32 -0.91
C ALA A 158 20.78 -10.90 -1.28
N THR A 159 21.35 -9.93 -0.55
CA THR A 159 22.72 -9.44 -0.76
C THR A 159 23.77 -10.11 0.11
N GLY A 160 23.37 -11.08 0.94
CA GLY A 160 24.28 -11.73 1.89
C GLY A 160 24.88 -10.76 2.91
N GLY A 161 24.12 -9.72 3.31
CA GLY A 161 24.54 -8.70 4.29
C GLY A 161 25.29 -7.50 3.69
N ALA A 162 25.47 -7.44 2.35
CA ALA A 162 26.15 -6.31 1.70
C ALA A 162 25.33 -5.00 1.78
N VAL A 163 24.04 -5.11 1.98
CA VAL A 163 23.11 -3.98 2.20
C VAL A 163 22.49 -4.15 3.58
N SER A 164 22.70 -3.18 4.47
CA SER A 164 22.11 -3.20 5.81
C SER A 164 20.58 -2.99 5.71
N SER A 165 19.82 -3.83 6.43
CA SER A 165 18.37 -3.73 6.53
C SER A 165 17.91 -2.34 6.98
N GLU A 166 18.58 -1.76 7.97
CA GLU A 166 18.22 -0.44 8.52
C GLU A 166 18.37 0.67 7.48
N THR A 167 19.52 0.70 6.80
CA THR A 167 19.81 1.71 5.77
C THR A 167 18.82 1.61 4.62
N PHE A 168 18.54 0.39 4.16
CA PHE A 168 17.58 0.15 3.09
C PHE A 168 16.17 0.61 3.49
N THR A 169 15.72 0.23 4.69
CA THR A 169 14.42 0.62 5.24
C THR A 169 14.25 2.13 5.32
N LEU A 170 15.26 2.86 5.83
CA LEU A 170 15.23 4.32 5.92
C LEU A 170 15.15 4.99 4.54
N ILE A 171 16.01 4.56 3.62
CA ILE A 171 16.02 5.11 2.25
C ILE A 171 14.68 4.87 1.56
N CYS A 172 14.14 3.64 1.63
CA CYS A 172 12.82 3.30 1.10
C CYS A 172 11.72 4.19 1.70
N GLY A 173 11.70 4.32 3.03
CA GLY A 173 10.69 5.12 3.72
C GLY A 173 10.70 6.59 3.28
N ILE A 174 11.88 7.20 3.18
CA ILE A 174 12.03 8.58 2.71
C ILE A 174 11.55 8.72 1.27
N ILE A 175 12.00 7.83 0.36
CA ILE A 175 11.66 7.92 -1.05
C ILE A 175 10.16 7.69 -1.27
N MET A 176 9.56 6.70 -0.59
CA MET A 176 8.11 6.46 -0.67
C MET A 176 7.30 7.65 -0.14
N THR A 177 7.74 8.27 0.94
CA THR A 177 7.10 9.47 1.46
C THR A 177 7.15 10.61 0.44
N VAL A 178 8.31 10.88 -0.14
CA VAL A 178 8.48 11.91 -1.18
C VAL A 178 7.61 11.58 -2.41
N PHE A 179 7.59 10.31 -2.84
CA PHE A 179 6.78 9.87 -3.96
C PHE A 179 5.28 10.15 -3.75
N VAL A 180 4.75 9.78 -2.58
CA VAL A 180 3.34 10.01 -2.24
C VAL A 180 3.02 11.51 -2.14
N MET A 181 3.92 12.30 -1.55
CA MET A 181 3.75 13.76 -1.46
C MET A 181 3.75 14.44 -2.82
N LEU A 182 4.57 13.98 -3.76
CA LEU A 182 4.66 14.57 -5.10
C LEU A 182 3.54 14.12 -6.03
N GLY A 183 3.13 12.87 -5.93
CA GLY A 183 2.27 12.22 -6.92
C GLY A 183 0.82 12.03 -6.51
N GLY A 184 0.52 12.05 -5.21
CA GLY A 184 -0.82 11.81 -4.68
C GLY A 184 -1.41 10.44 -5.03
N VAL A 185 -2.71 10.28 -4.78
CA VAL A 185 -3.43 8.98 -4.93
C VAL A 185 -3.41 8.43 -6.37
N LYS A 186 -3.48 9.32 -7.38
CA LYS A 186 -3.48 8.86 -8.79
C LYS A 186 -2.14 8.28 -9.23
N SER A 187 -1.05 8.87 -8.75
CA SER A 187 0.29 8.37 -9.06
C SER A 187 0.55 7.03 -8.39
N THR A 188 0.07 6.86 -7.17
CA THR A 188 0.17 5.57 -6.46
C THR A 188 -0.61 4.49 -7.20
N ALA A 189 -1.86 4.76 -7.58
CA ALA A 189 -2.69 3.81 -8.33
C ALA A 189 -2.16 3.46 -9.73
N LEU A 190 -1.33 4.31 -10.35
CA LEU A 190 -0.68 4.00 -11.62
C LEU A 190 0.68 3.32 -11.45
N ALA A 191 1.29 3.44 -10.27
CA ALA A 191 2.54 2.76 -9.94
C ALA A 191 2.32 1.30 -9.52
N ASP A 192 1.13 0.99 -8.96
CA ASP A 192 0.67 -0.34 -8.60
C ASP A 192 0.43 -1.21 -9.84
#